data_e4971030d400299869134fb6f604bf96
#
_entry.id   e4971030d400299869134fb6f604bf96
#
_cell.length_a   1.000
_cell.length_b   1.000
_cell.length_c   1.000
_cell.angle_alpha   90.00
_cell.angle_beta   90.00
_cell.angle_gamma   90.00
#
_symmetry.space_group_name_H-M   'P 1'
#
loop_
_entity.id
_entity.type
_entity.pdbx_description
1 polymer ?
#
loop_
_entity_poly.entity_id
_entity_poly.type
_entity_poly.pdbx_seq_one_letter_code
_entity_poly.pdbx_strand_id
1 'polypeptide(L)'
;MSDFDYDEWITHITEVPEDKLRLLGIEGARERTRREAQTAGEQAQAEVVKELQDAGKLPLPDALTDPEKLPEDASDVPEWVNPGTDHSMMYREGDIVRYRGRIVRSTHKGLNSWEPGTLGFDGRIWEDITPAETTEDPATGETITQWRPGIAATVGMKLTYNGATYEVIQPHTTQADWLPDTLPALYKKL
;
A
#
# COMPACT_ATOMS: atom_id res chain seq x y z
N MET A 1 1.04 -18.08 -16.90
CA MET A 1 2.26 -17.32 -17.24
C MET A 1 3.40 -18.10 -16.63
N SER A 2 4.46 -18.44 -17.38
CA SER A 2 5.65 -19.07 -16.79
C SER A 2 6.30 -18.03 -15.88
N ASP A 3 6.58 -18.40 -14.63
CA ASP A 3 7.40 -17.59 -13.73
C ASP A 3 8.78 -17.46 -14.40
N PHE A 4 9.08 -16.24 -14.89
CA PHE A 4 10.40 -15.92 -15.39
C PHE A 4 11.33 -15.68 -14.20
N ASP A 5 12.28 -16.58 -13.99
CA ASP A 5 13.29 -16.47 -12.96
C ASP A 5 14.46 -15.62 -13.47
N TYR A 6 14.50 -14.35 -12.99
CA TYR A 6 15.54 -13.42 -13.37
C TYR A 6 16.91 -13.83 -12.81
N ASP A 7 16.95 -14.36 -11.60
CA ASP A 7 18.21 -14.71 -10.91
C ASP A 7 18.84 -15.94 -11.57
N GLU A 8 18.05 -16.90 -11.98
CA GLU A 8 18.53 -18.01 -12.80
C GLU A 8 19.01 -17.51 -14.17
N TRP A 9 18.20 -16.68 -14.85
CA TRP A 9 18.56 -16.17 -16.18
C TRP A 9 19.85 -15.37 -16.19
N ILE A 10 20.09 -14.50 -15.20
CA ILE A 10 21.28 -13.63 -15.16
C ILE A 10 22.57 -14.44 -14.98
N THR A 11 22.51 -15.64 -14.37
CA THR A 11 23.71 -16.49 -14.22
C THR A 11 24.26 -16.98 -15.57
N HIS A 12 23.40 -17.06 -16.60
CA HIS A 12 23.76 -17.49 -17.95
C HIS A 12 24.13 -16.34 -18.89
N ILE A 13 24.17 -15.10 -18.40
CA ILE A 13 24.45 -13.92 -19.24
C ILE A 13 25.81 -13.98 -19.94
N THR A 14 26.79 -14.65 -19.32
CA THR A 14 28.14 -14.84 -19.89
C THR A 14 28.20 -15.86 -21.03
N GLU A 15 27.19 -16.67 -21.17
CA GLU A 15 27.06 -17.68 -22.26
C GLU A 15 26.41 -17.07 -23.52
N VAL A 16 25.84 -15.87 -23.41
CA VAL A 16 25.16 -15.18 -24.51
C VAL A 16 26.19 -14.60 -25.48
N PRO A 17 26.11 -14.92 -26.81
CA PRO A 17 27.01 -14.34 -27.81
C PRO A 17 26.92 -12.82 -27.85
N GLU A 18 28.05 -12.16 -28.17
CA GLU A 18 28.21 -10.69 -28.16
C GLU A 18 27.16 -9.96 -29.01
N ASP A 19 26.85 -10.51 -30.22
CA ASP A 19 25.84 -9.94 -31.10
C ASP A 19 24.42 -10.02 -30.46
N LYS A 20 24.14 -11.04 -29.68
CA LYS A 20 22.86 -11.23 -28.95
C LYS A 20 22.80 -10.34 -27.72
N LEU A 21 23.89 -10.15 -26.99
CA LEU A 21 23.96 -9.21 -25.87
C LEU A 21 23.63 -7.79 -26.33
N ARG A 22 24.17 -7.38 -27.48
CA ARG A 22 23.86 -6.06 -28.05
C ARG A 22 22.37 -5.93 -28.42
N LEU A 23 21.75 -6.98 -28.98
CA LEU A 23 20.33 -6.99 -29.29
C LEU A 23 19.47 -6.92 -28.02
N LEU A 24 19.83 -7.66 -26.96
CA LEU A 24 19.15 -7.58 -25.66
C LEU A 24 19.18 -6.16 -25.10
N GLY A 25 20.31 -5.46 -25.21
CA GLY A 25 20.42 -4.05 -24.80
C GLY A 25 19.45 -3.13 -25.56
N ILE A 26 19.34 -3.32 -26.87
CA ILE A 26 18.43 -2.54 -27.73
C ILE A 26 16.96 -2.84 -27.38
N GLU A 27 16.60 -4.11 -27.26
CA GLU A 27 15.23 -4.49 -26.91
C GLU A 27 14.84 -4.08 -25.49
N GLY A 28 15.77 -4.16 -24.54
CA GLY A 28 15.57 -3.64 -23.19
C GLY A 28 15.36 -2.13 -23.14
N ALA A 29 16.07 -1.38 -23.98
CA ALA A 29 15.86 0.07 -24.12
C ALA A 29 14.50 0.38 -24.75
N ARG A 30 14.10 -0.33 -25.80
CA ARG A 30 12.77 -0.20 -26.44
C ARG A 30 11.64 -0.49 -25.45
N GLU A 31 11.75 -1.56 -24.69
CA GLU A 31 10.73 -1.96 -23.70
C GLU A 31 10.62 -0.92 -22.58
N ARG A 32 11.74 -0.35 -22.09
CA ARG A 32 11.69 0.76 -21.12
C ARG A 32 10.95 1.96 -21.68
N THR A 33 11.31 2.41 -22.90
CA THR A 33 10.63 3.53 -23.55
C THR A 33 9.13 3.25 -23.74
N ARG A 34 8.75 2.02 -24.09
CA ARG A 34 7.34 1.62 -24.21
C ARG A 34 6.61 1.74 -22.86
N ARG A 35 7.22 1.25 -21.76
CA ARG A 35 6.64 1.33 -20.41
C ARG A 35 6.51 2.76 -19.93
N GLU A 36 7.54 3.58 -20.17
CA GLU A 36 7.52 5.01 -19.83
C GLU A 36 6.41 5.76 -20.57
N ALA A 37 6.22 5.49 -21.88
CA ALA A 37 5.15 6.07 -22.67
C ALA A 37 3.76 5.62 -22.20
N GLN A 38 3.61 4.35 -21.82
CA GLN A 38 2.37 3.83 -21.24
C GLN A 38 2.04 4.52 -19.92
N THR A 39 3.01 4.61 -19.00
CA THR A 39 2.83 5.30 -17.71
C THR A 39 2.45 6.77 -17.90
N ALA A 40 3.12 7.47 -18.82
CA ALA A 40 2.79 8.86 -19.14
C ALA A 40 1.37 9.01 -19.73
N GLY A 41 0.95 8.05 -20.56
CA GLY A 41 -0.42 8.01 -21.11
C GLY A 41 -1.48 7.80 -20.01
N GLU A 42 -1.23 6.89 -19.08
CA GLU A 42 -2.12 6.64 -17.94
C GLU A 42 -2.22 7.86 -17.02
N GLN A 43 -1.12 8.55 -16.77
CA GLN A 43 -1.09 9.78 -15.98
C GLN A 43 -1.85 10.92 -16.66
N ALA A 44 -1.65 11.11 -17.96
CA ALA A 44 -2.37 12.14 -18.74
C ALA A 44 -3.88 11.87 -18.76
N GLN A 45 -4.28 10.61 -18.89
CA GLN A 45 -5.70 10.23 -18.81
C GLN A 45 -6.28 10.51 -17.42
N ALA A 46 -5.55 10.19 -16.35
CA ALA A 46 -5.97 10.47 -14.98
C ALA A 46 -6.14 11.96 -14.74
N GLU A 47 -5.23 12.78 -15.27
CA GLU A 47 -5.30 14.25 -15.16
C GLU A 47 -6.57 14.81 -15.83
N VAL A 48 -6.88 14.38 -17.06
CA VAL A 48 -8.10 14.79 -17.77
C VAL A 48 -9.37 14.38 -17.03
N VAL A 49 -9.43 13.14 -16.52
CA VAL A 49 -10.58 12.68 -15.72
C VAL A 49 -10.73 13.54 -14.47
N LYS A 50 -9.62 13.79 -13.76
CA LYS A 50 -9.62 14.65 -12.56
C LYS A 50 -10.11 16.06 -12.84
N GLU A 51 -9.63 16.70 -13.91
CA GLU A 51 -10.08 18.03 -14.31
C GLU A 51 -11.59 18.07 -14.59
N LEU A 52 -12.13 17.05 -15.26
CA LEU A 52 -13.56 16.95 -15.55
C LEU A 52 -14.39 16.71 -14.29
N GLN A 53 -13.89 15.93 -13.36
CA GLN A 53 -14.51 15.71 -12.05
C GLN A 53 -14.51 16.99 -11.22
N ASP A 54 -13.37 17.67 -11.12
CA ASP A 54 -13.23 18.93 -10.38
C ASP A 54 -14.11 20.05 -10.99
N ALA A 55 -14.36 19.98 -12.30
CA ALA A 55 -15.31 20.86 -12.99
C ALA A 55 -16.79 20.41 -12.86
N GLY A 56 -17.10 19.34 -12.15
CA GLY A 56 -18.45 18.78 -11.97
C GLY A 56 -19.05 18.17 -13.25
N LYS A 57 -18.22 17.84 -14.23
CA LYS A 57 -18.65 17.25 -15.51
C LYS A 57 -18.66 15.73 -15.51
N LEU A 58 -17.92 15.12 -14.59
CA LEU A 58 -17.91 13.68 -14.34
C LEU A 58 -18.22 13.41 -12.86
N PRO A 59 -18.83 12.25 -12.54
CA PRO A 59 -19.01 11.84 -11.15
C PRO A 59 -17.67 11.57 -10.48
N LEU A 60 -17.69 11.55 -9.15
CA LEU A 60 -16.58 11.11 -8.30
C LEU A 60 -16.90 9.73 -7.74
N PRO A 61 -15.90 8.86 -7.53
CA PRO A 61 -16.09 7.70 -6.68
C PRO A 61 -16.48 8.15 -5.27
N ASP A 62 -17.26 7.33 -4.56
CA ASP A 62 -17.57 7.59 -3.16
C ASP A 62 -16.33 7.22 -2.32
N ALA A 63 -15.61 8.24 -1.84
CA ALA A 63 -14.38 8.09 -1.08
C ALA A 63 -14.13 9.33 -0.22
N LEU A 64 -13.46 9.15 0.91
CA LEU A 64 -12.88 10.24 1.68
C LEU A 64 -11.52 10.63 1.07
N THR A 65 -11.06 11.85 1.33
CA THR A 65 -9.78 12.35 0.80
C THR A 65 -8.83 12.87 1.87
N ASP A 66 -9.31 13.01 3.12
CA ASP A 66 -8.54 13.58 4.22
C ASP A 66 -8.35 12.53 5.31
N PRO A 67 -7.13 11.98 5.49
CA PRO A 67 -6.87 10.96 6.51
C PRO A 67 -6.96 11.50 7.94
N GLU A 68 -6.91 12.83 8.14
CA GLU A 68 -7.06 13.45 9.47
C GLU A 68 -8.54 13.60 9.88
N LYS A 69 -9.45 13.41 8.92
CA LYS A 69 -10.91 13.50 9.13
C LYS A 69 -11.60 12.16 9.01
N LEU A 70 -10.92 11.08 9.37
CA LEU A 70 -11.57 9.78 9.42
C LEU A 70 -12.69 9.81 10.48
N PRO A 71 -13.87 9.24 10.18
CA PRO A 71 -14.94 9.13 11.16
C PRO A 71 -14.51 8.21 12.31
N GLU A 72 -15.06 8.44 13.51
CA GLU A 72 -14.82 7.58 14.68
C GLU A 72 -15.30 6.15 14.44
N ASP A 73 -16.44 6.00 13.73
CA ASP A 73 -16.92 4.70 13.30
C ASP A 73 -16.41 4.40 11.89
N ALA A 74 -15.58 3.37 11.79
CA ALA A 74 -15.05 2.90 10.52
C ALA A 74 -16.14 2.48 9.50
N SER A 75 -17.37 2.20 9.98
CA SER A 75 -18.51 1.87 9.10
C SER A 75 -19.00 3.08 8.29
N ASP A 76 -18.69 4.29 8.73
CA ASP A 76 -19.04 5.53 8.02
C ASP A 76 -18.04 5.86 6.88
N VAL A 77 -16.94 5.12 6.78
CA VAL A 77 -16.04 5.22 5.63
C VAL A 77 -16.67 4.50 4.44
N PRO A 78 -16.78 5.17 3.26
CA PRO A 78 -17.35 4.55 2.07
C PRO A 78 -16.70 3.20 1.73
N GLU A 79 -17.53 2.21 1.37
CA GLU A 79 -17.04 0.89 0.98
C GLU A 79 -16.40 0.96 -0.41
N TRP A 80 -15.28 0.25 -0.60
CA TRP A 80 -14.70 0.09 -1.93
C TRP A 80 -15.67 -0.60 -2.89
N VAL A 81 -15.87 0.00 -4.04
CA VAL A 81 -16.69 -0.54 -5.12
C VAL A 81 -15.82 -0.77 -6.34
N ASN A 82 -15.95 -1.93 -6.99
CA ASN A 82 -15.22 -2.22 -8.20
C ASN A 82 -15.66 -1.28 -9.33
N PRO A 83 -14.80 -0.36 -9.81
CA PRO A 83 -15.16 0.58 -10.86
C PRO A 83 -15.27 -0.05 -12.25
N GLY A 84 -14.84 -1.31 -12.43
CA GLY A 84 -14.80 -1.97 -13.73
C GLY A 84 -13.95 -1.19 -14.74
N THR A 85 -14.57 -0.83 -15.86
CA THR A 85 -13.92 -0.06 -16.94
C THR A 85 -14.33 1.43 -16.96
N ASP A 86 -15.14 1.87 -16.00
CA ASP A 86 -15.55 3.25 -15.89
C ASP A 86 -14.46 4.10 -15.23
N HIS A 87 -13.71 4.82 -16.06
CA HIS A 87 -12.60 5.65 -15.60
C HIS A 87 -13.04 6.77 -14.65
N SER A 88 -14.28 7.24 -14.73
CA SER A 88 -14.79 8.27 -13.80
C SER A 88 -15.06 7.74 -12.39
N MET A 89 -15.22 6.43 -12.25
CA MET A 89 -15.45 5.77 -10.96
C MET A 89 -14.17 5.14 -10.37
N MET A 90 -13.03 5.25 -11.07
CA MET A 90 -11.75 4.79 -10.56
C MET A 90 -11.22 5.75 -9.51
N TYR A 91 -10.59 5.18 -8.48
CA TYR A 91 -10.06 5.95 -7.34
C TYR A 91 -8.80 6.73 -7.72
N ARG A 92 -8.65 7.91 -7.16
CA ARG A 92 -7.49 8.79 -7.34
C ARG A 92 -6.48 8.57 -6.22
N GLU A 93 -5.26 9.03 -6.42
CA GLU A 93 -4.27 9.11 -5.34
C GLU A 93 -4.84 9.94 -4.18
N GLY A 94 -4.80 9.38 -2.98
CA GLY A 94 -5.34 9.99 -1.77
C GLY A 94 -6.76 9.54 -1.42
N ASP A 95 -7.52 8.93 -2.32
CA ASP A 95 -8.87 8.44 -2.02
C ASP A 95 -8.83 7.33 -0.95
N ILE A 96 -9.72 7.47 0.04
CA ILE A 96 -9.80 6.59 1.22
C ILE A 96 -11.13 5.87 1.20
N VAL A 97 -11.08 4.55 1.32
CA VAL A 97 -12.25 3.67 1.33
C VAL A 97 -12.09 2.57 2.38
N ARG A 98 -13.20 1.94 2.74
CA ARG A 98 -13.21 0.74 3.56
C ARG A 98 -13.22 -0.51 2.68
N TYR A 99 -12.40 -1.48 3.04
CA TYR A 99 -12.36 -2.77 2.36
C TYR A 99 -12.09 -3.90 3.35
N ARG A 100 -13.06 -4.83 3.49
CA ARG A 100 -12.97 -6.00 4.40
C ARG A 100 -12.54 -5.62 5.83
N GLY A 101 -13.13 -4.56 6.38
CA GLY A 101 -12.86 -4.09 7.74
C GLY A 101 -11.56 -3.29 7.90
N ARG A 102 -10.86 -2.99 6.80
CA ARG A 102 -9.69 -2.10 6.78
C ARG A 102 -10.06 -0.77 6.18
N ILE A 103 -9.43 0.29 6.64
CA ILE A 103 -9.44 1.60 5.99
C ILE A 103 -8.18 1.69 5.15
N VAL A 104 -8.34 1.87 3.83
CA VAL A 104 -7.22 1.86 2.89
C VAL A 104 -7.20 3.14 2.08
N ARG A 105 -6.00 3.65 1.82
CA ARG A 105 -5.75 4.83 1.00
C ARG A 105 -5.14 4.42 -0.33
N SER A 106 -5.66 4.96 -1.43
CA SER A 106 -5.07 4.79 -2.76
C SER A 106 -3.76 5.59 -2.86
N THR A 107 -2.69 4.94 -3.28
CA THR A 107 -1.35 5.52 -3.49
C THR A 107 -0.94 5.52 -4.96
N HIS A 108 -1.80 4.99 -5.82
CA HIS A 108 -1.56 4.95 -7.25
C HIS A 108 -1.74 6.34 -7.88
N LYS A 109 -0.71 6.80 -8.61
CA LYS A 109 -0.71 8.15 -9.24
C LYS A 109 -1.65 8.28 -10.43
N GLY A 110 -2.05 7.16 -11.06
CA GLY A 110 -3.06 7.11 -12.11
C GLY A 110 -4.47 6.86 -11.58
N LEU A 111 -5.34 6.37 -12.44
CA LEU A 111 -6.68 5.91 -12.06
C LEU A 111 -6.60 4.50 -11.49
N ASN A 112 -6.99 4.33 -10.24
CA ASN A 112 -6.87 3.07 -9.52
C ASN A 112 -8.18 2.27 -9.60
N SER A 113 -8.17 1.17 -10.35
CA SER A 113 -9.26 0.19 -10.44
C SER A 113 -8.96 -1.13 -9.70
N TRP A 114 -7.81 -1.25 -9.06
CA TRP A 114 -7.34 -2.49 -8.46
C TRP A 114 -8.05 -2.75 -7.14
N GLU A 115 -8.50 -3.98 -6.97
CA GLU A 115 -9.08 -4.39 -5.69
C GLU A 115 -8.02 -4.28 -4.59
N PRO A 116 -8.35 -3.64 -3.44
CA PRO A 116 -7.41 -3.54 -2.32
C PRO A 116 -6.91 -4.92 -1.87
N GLY A 117 -5.60 -5.02 -1.62
CA GLY A 117 -4.94 -6.25 -1.21
C GLY A 117 -4.49 -7.18 -2.34
N THR A 118 -4.86 -6.96 -3.61
CA THR A 118 -4.40 -7.76 -4.75
C THR A 118 -2.87 -7.76 -4.88
N LEU A 119 -2.22 -6.62 -4.61
CA LEU A 119 -0.75 -6.46 -4.58
C LEU A 119 -0.22 -6.18 -3.17
N GLY A 120 -0.99 -6.51 -2.11
CA GLY A 120 -0.68 -6.17 -0.74
C GLY A 120 -1.14 -4.76 -0.34
N PHE A 121 -0.80 -4.36 0.90
CA PHE A 121 -1.13 -3.05 1.49
C PHE A 121 0.12 -2.25 1.84
N ASP A 122 1.18 -2.45 1.09
CA ASP A 122 2.52 -1.88 1.33
C ASP A 122 2.73 -0.49 0.71
N GLY A 123 1.66 0.13 0.24
CA GLY A 123 1.69 1.47 -0.36
C GLY A 123 2.05 1.49 -1.84
N ARG A 124 2.17 0.35 -2.53
CA ARG A 124 2.38 0.35 -4.00
C ARG A 124 1.15 0.80 -4.77
N ILE A 125 -0.04 0.36 -4.37
CA ILE A 125 -1.34 0.67 -4.97
C ILE A 125 -2.32 1.11 -3.88
N TRP A 126 -2.35 0.40 -2.74
CA TRP A 126 -3.14 0.67 -1.57
C TRP A 126 -2.27 0.61 -0.32
N GLU A 127 -2.49 1.53 0.59
CA GLU A 127 -1.87 1.57 1.91
C GLU A 127 -2.94 1.34 2.98
N ASP A 128 -2.68 0.48 3.95
CA ASP A 128 -3.55 0.30 5.11
C ASP A 128 -3.32 1.43 6.12
N ILE A 129 -4.32 2.29 6.26
CA ILE A 129 -4.34 3.39 7.21
C ILE A 129 -5.37 3.18 8.32
N THR A 130 -5.85 1.94 8.50
CA THR A 130 -6.76 1.60 9.60
C THR A 130 -6.18 2.11 10.92
N PRO A 131 -6.88 2.88 11.72
CA PRO A 131 -6.41 3.23 13.06
C PRO A 131 -6.10 1.97 13.88
N ALA A 132 -5.02 2.00 14.60
CA ALA A 132 -4.69 0.90 15.50
C ALA A 132 -5.66 0.94 16.69
N GLU A 133 -6.23 -0.20 17.04
CA GLU A 133 -7.02 -0.31 18.27
C GLU A 133 -6.10 -0.02 19.47
N THR A 134 -6.50 0.94 20.27
CA THR A 134 -5.77 1.33 21.50
C THR A 134 -6.62 1.07 22.72
N THR A 135 -5.99 0.59 23.77
CA THR A 135 -6.60 0.46 25.11
C THR A 135 -5.73 1.20 26.11
N GLU A 136 -6.33 1.71 27.18
CA GLU A 136 -5.55 2.26 28.29
C GLU A 136 -5.26 1.14 29.29
N ASP A 137 -4.03 1.10 29.78
CA ASP A 137 -3.65 0.25 30.91
C ASP A 137 -4.37 0.79 32.18
N PRO A 138 -5.29 0.03 32.78
CA PRO A 138 -6.04 0.50 33.93
C PRO A 138 -5.17 0.79 35.18
N ALA A 139 -3.94 0.27 35.21
CA ALA A 139 -3.02 0.47 36.35
C ALA A 139 -2.14 1.70 36.16
N THR A 140 -1.79 2.09 34.94
CA THR A 140 -0.82 3.16 34.65
C THR A 140 -1.41 4.31 33.85
N GLY A 141 -2.58 4.13 33.22
CA GLY A 141 -3.17 5.11 32.29
C GLY A 141 -2.40 5.23 30.98
N GLU A 142 -1.44 4.34 30.71
CA GLU A 142 -0.66 4.38 29.47
C GLU A 142 -1.43 3.76 28.32
N THR A 143 -1.30 4.33 27.13
CA THR A 143 -1.91 3.81 25.91
C THR A 143 -1.18 2.56 25.45
N ILE A 144 -1.92 1.46 25.30
CA ILE A 144 -1.44 0.20 24.74
C ILE A 144 -2.12 0.00 23.38
N THR A 145 -1.34 -0.22 22.34
CA THR A 145 -1.83 -0.41 20.98
C THR A 145 -1.86 -1.89 20.61
N GLN A 146 -2.92 -2.36 19.99
CA GLN A 146 -2.92 -3.73 19.48
C GLN A 146 -1.96 -3.85 18.30
N TRP A 147 -1.04 -4.82 18.37
CA TRP A 147 -0.09 -5.06 17.30
C TRP A 147 -0.79 -5.53 16.03
N ARG A 148 -0.40 -4.95 14.91
CA ARG A 148 -0.72 -5.36 13.55
C ARG A 148 0.38 -4.90 12.60
N PRO A 149 0.50 -5.44 11.38
CA PRO A 149 1.39 -4.89 10.37
C PRO A 149 1.01 -3.44 9.99
N GLY A 150 2.01 -2.62 9.66
CA GLY A 150 1.82 -1.24 9.20
C GLY A 150 1.82 -0.18 10.29
N ILE A 151 2.02 -0.52 11.57
CA ILE A 151 2.14 0.48 12.65
C ILE A 151 3.51 1.13 12.60
N ALA A 152 3.58 2.46 12.59
CA ALA A 152 4.82 3.20 12.84
C ALA A 152 5.16 3.12 14.33
N ALA A 153 5.91 2.09 14.72
CA ALA A 153 6.27 1.80 16.10
C ALA A 153 7.46 2.67 16.54
N THR A 154 7.26 3.43 17.62
CA THR A 154 8.30 4.28 18.23
C THR A 154 8.82 3.66 19.51
N VAL A 155 10.06 4.00 19.89
CA VAL A 155 10.68 3.50 21.14
C VAL A 155 9.80 3.88 22.34
N GLY A 156 9.56 2.91 23.23
CA GLY A 156 8.71 3.05 24.41
C GLY A 156 7.22 2.81 24.15
N MET A 157 6.79 2.70 22.89
CA MET A 157 5.41 2.34 22.55
C MET A 157 5.09 0.95 23.08
N LYS A 158 3.92 0.80 23.71
CA LYS A 158 3.45 -0.49 24.23
C LYS A 158 2.49 -1.12 23.22
N LEU A 159 2.76 -2.38 22.89
CA LEU A 159 1.95 -3.17 21.95
C LEU A 159 1.43 -4.43 22.63
N THR A 160 0.17 -4.80 22.40
CA THR A 160 -0.35 -6.12 22.78
C THR A 160 -0.29 -7.08 21.60
N TYR A 161 0.18 -8.30 21.87
CA TYR A 161 0.18 -9.39 20.90
C TYR A 161 -0.01 -10.72 21.62
N ASN A 162 -0.94 -11.56 21.16
CA ASN A 162 -1.26 -12.87 21.77
C ASN A 162 -1.48 -12.79 23.29
N GLY A 163 -2.15 -11.75 23.79
CA GLY A 163 -2.47 -11.57 25.20
C GLY A 163 -1.28 -11.15 26.09
N ALA A 164 -0.14 -10.81 25.51
CA ALA A 164 1.02 -10.26 26.22
C ALA A 164 1.33 -8.84 25.75
N THR A 165 1.91 -8.04 26.65
CA THR A 165 2.33 -6.66 26.36
C THR A 165 3.83 -6.63 26.08
N TYR A 166 4.21 -5.83 25.07
CA TYR A 166 5.59 -5.65 24.63
C TYR A 166 5.91 -4.16 24.52
N GLU A 167 7.12 -3.79 24.89
CA GLU A 167 7.68 -2.46 24.67
C GLU A 167 8.53 -2.45 23.43
N VAL A 168 8.33 -1.48 22.56
CA VAL A 168 9.16 -1.25 21.37
C VAL A 168 10.51 -0.67 21.79
N ILE A 169 11.61 -1.36 21.45
CA ILE A 169 12.97 -0.93 21.80
C ILE A 169 13.75 -0.34 20.64
N GLN A 170 13.28 -0.52 19.40
CA GLN A 170 13.82 0.13 18.21
C GLN A 170 12.68 0.65 17.33
N PRO A 171 12.80 1.87 16.75
CA PRO A 171 11.75 2.42 15.90
C PRO A 171 11.72 1.67 14.56
N HIS A 172 10.53 1.27 14.12
CA HIS A 172 10.32 0.55 12.86
C HIS A 172 8.85 0.63 12.44
N THR A 173 8.57 0.27 11.19
CA THR A 173 7.20 -0.04 10.76
C THR A 173 6.98 -1.54 10.93
N THR A 174 5.95 -1.94 11.69
CA THR A 174 5.64 -3.34 11.95
C THR A 174 5.33 -4.09 10.65
N GLN A 175 5.85 -5.30 10.50
CA GLN A 175 5.64 -6.17 9.34
C GLN A 175 5.00 -7.49 9.77
N ALA A 176 4.32 -8.17 8.84
CA ALA A 176 3.56 -9.39 9.14
C ALA A 176 4.40 -10.54 9.71
N ASP A 177 5.70 -10.58 9.38
CA ASP A 177 6.69 -11.56 9.82
C ASP A 177 7.55 -11.08 11.01
N TRP A 178 7.37 -9.81 11.46
CA TRP A 178 8.13 -9.23 12.58
C TRP A 178 7.29 -9.25 13.87
N LEU A 179 7.03 -10.47 14.35
CA LEU A 179 6.14 -10.69 15.48
C LEU A 179 6.82 -10.34 16.82
N PRO A 180 6.10 -9.71 17.76
CA PRO A 180 6.66 -9.28 19.06
C PRO A 180 7.24 -10.41 19.92
N ASP A 181 6.71 -11.62 19.81
CA ASP A 181 7.16 -12.78 20.56
C ASP A 181 8.38 -13.49 19.93
N THR A 182 8.74 -13.16 18.68
CA THR A 182 9.84 -13.80 17.95
C THR A 182 11.05 -12.90 17.72
N LEU A 183 10.90 -11.58 17.86
CA LEU A 183 11.96 -10.60 17.57
C LEU A 183 12.36 -9.75 18.78
N PRO A 184 13.17 -10.33 19.72
CA PRO A 184 13.63 -9.60 20.91
C PRO A 184 14.54 -8.40 20.59
N ALA A 185 15.04 -8.28 19.36
CA ALA A 185 15.79 -7.10 18.90
C ALA A 185 14.91 -5.85 18.72
N LEU A 186 13.60 -6.02 18.49
CA LEU A 186 12.66 -4.93 18.28
C LEU A 186 11.72 -4.74 19.47
N TYR A 187 11.45 -5.80 20.21
CA TYR A 187 10.43 -5.84 21.26
C TYR A 187 10.95 -6.46 22.54
N LYS A 188 10.61 -5.84 23.65
CA LYS A 188 10.86 -6.36 25.01
C LYS A 188 9.53 -6.74 25.63
N LYS A 189 9.37 -8.00 26.03
CA LYS A 189 8.18 -8.44 26.76
C LYS A 189 8.15 -7.81 28.16
N LEU A 190 6.99 -7.28 28.56
CA LEU A 190 6.73 -6.69 29.88
C LEU A 190 6.12 -7.69 30.85
#